data_a73c8db354064819b58c6e85fc804dc5
#
_entry.id   a73c8db354064819b58c6e85fc804dc5
#
_cell.length_a   1.000
_cell.length_b   1.000
_cell.length_c   1.000
_cell.angle_alpha   90.00
_cell.angle_beta   90.00
_cell.angle_gamma   90.00
#
_symmetry.space_group_name_H-M   'P 1'
#
loop_
_entity.id
_entity.type
_entity.pdbx_description
1 polymer ?
#
loop_
_entity_poly.entity_id
_entity_poly.type
_entity_poly.pdbx_seq_one_letter_code
_entity_poly.pdbx_strand_id
1 'polypeptide(L)'
;MYAFTRPGDNAAQGFARELGAVWAGSSEEPPPEELDAAIIFAPVGALVPVALRALAPGGTVVCGGIHMSEIPAFPYELLWHERAVRSVANLTRRDGEELLALAPRAGVKTYVTPYPLEHANEALADLRAGRFTGAAVLIP
;
A
#
# COMPACT_ATOMS: atom_id res chain seq x y z
N MET A 1 1.39 0.24 13.18
CA MET A 1 1.43 0.00 11.72
C MET A 1 2.80 0.40 11.20
N TYR A 2 3.40 -0.40 10.32
CA TYR A 2 4.67 -0.15 9.64
C TYR A 2 4.41 0.13 8.17
N ALA A 3 5.18 1.04 7.57
CA ALA A 3 5.07 1.39 6.16
C ALA A 3 6.38 1.05 5.42
N PHE A 4 6.23 0.37 4.29
CA PHE A 4 7.35 -0.02 3.44
C PHE A 4 7.26 0.75 2.11
N THR A 5 8.37 1.33 1.70
CA THR A 5 8.48 2.13 0.48
C THR A 5 9.59 1.59 -0.42
N ARG A 6 9.72 2.17 -1.60
CA ARG A 6 10.89 1.90 -2.44
C ARG A 6 12.16 2.33 -1.70
N PRO A 7 13.29 1.63 -1.94
CA PRO A 7 14.58 2.05 -1.39
C PRO A 7 14.89 3.52 -1.71
N GLY A 8 15.32 4.29 -0.70
CA GLY A 8 15.67 5.69 -0.85
C GLY A 8 14.51 6.68 -0.95
N ASP A 9 13.25 6.24 -0.88
CA ASP A 9 12.08 7.12 -0.94
C ASP A 9 11.78 7.76 0.45
N ASN A 10 12.68 8.63 0.86
CA ASN A 10 12.59 9.32 2.15
C ASN A 10 11.33 10.20 2.27
N ALA A 11 10.84 10.73 1.13
CA ALA A 11 9.62 11.55 1.11
C ALA A 11 8.39 10.73 1.47
N ALA A 12 8.21 9.56 0.82
CA ALA A 12 7.11 8.64 1.14
C ALA A 12 7.20 8.11 2.58
N GLN A 13 8.40 7.82 3.08
CA GLN A 13 8.61 7.41 4.47
C GLN A 13 8.25 8.51 5.47
N GLY A 14 8.63 9.76 5.19
CA GLY A 14 8.23 10.92 5.98
C GLY A 14 6.72 11.07 6.03
N PHE A 15 6.07 11.03 4.87
CA PHE A 15 4.62 11.12 4.76
C PHE A 15 3.88 9.98 5.49
N ALA A 16 4.40 8.75 5.41
CA ALA A 16 3.82 7.63 6.15
C ALA A 16 3.87 7.85 7.67
N ARG A 17 4.95 8.44 8.20
CA ARG A 17 5.06 8.79 9.63
C ARG A 17 4.10 9.91 10.03
N GLU A 18 3.91 10.91 9.16
CA GLU A 18 2.90 11.98 9.37
C GLU A 18 1.47 11.41 9.44
N LEU A 19 1.21 10.33 8.68
CA LEU A 19 -0.06 9.60 8.73
C LEU A 19 -0.18 8.63 9.91
N GLY A 20 0.84 8.53 10.76
CA GLY A 20 0.80 7.73 11.99
C GLY A 20 1.46 6.37 11.91
N ALA A 21 2.27 6.08 10.88
CA ALA A 21 3.13 4.91 10.89
C ALA A 21 4.19 5.05 11.99
N VAL A 22 4.29 4.06 12.88
CA VAL A 22 5.28 4.05 13.97
C VAL A 22 6.70 3.75 13.46
N TRP A 23 6.78 3.14 12.28
CA TRP A 23 8.02 2.93 11.53
C TRP A 23 7.73 3.04 10.02
N ALA A 24 8.69 3.56 9.28
CA ALA A 24 8.68 3.57 7.83
C ALA A 24 10.10 3.39 7.32
N GLY A 25 10.29 2.47 6.37
CA GLY A 25 11.60 2.12 5.82
C GLY A 25 11.50 1.50 4.43
N SER A 26 12.63 1.03 3.94
CA SER A 26 12.73 0.33 2.65
C SER A 26 12.01 -1.01 2.69
N SER A 27 11.37 -1.41 1.57
CA SER A 27 10.85 -2.76 1.41
C SER A 27 11.94 -3.85 1.36
N GLU A 28 13.21 -3.46 1.31
CA GLU A 28 14.36 -4.36 1.39
C GLU A 28 14.86 -4.55 2.82
N GLU A 29 14.36 -3.75 3.77
CA GLU A 29 14.73 -3.83 5.18
C GLU A 29 13.71 -4.70 5.94
N PRO A 30 14.17 -5.49 6.94
CA PRO A 30 13.25 -6.21 7.80
C PRO A 30 12.45 -5.24 8.67
N PRO A 31 11.19 -5.54 9.00
CA PRO A 31 10.44 -4.78 9.99
C PRO A 31 11.11 -4.88 11.39
N PRO A 32 10.86 -3.92 12.28
CA PRO A 32 11.34 -4.00 13.67
C PRO A 32 10.82 -5.22 14.44
N GLU A 33 9.65 -5.72 14.08
CA GLU A 33 8.99 -6.88 14.68
C GLU A 33 8.27 -7.68 13.60
N GLU A 34 8.00 -8.96 13.85
CA GLU A 34 7.19 -9.80 12.97
C GLU A 34 5.77 -9.21 12.82
N LEU A 35 5.18 -9.40 11.64
CA LEU A 35 3.90 -8.81 11.27
C LEU A 35 2.77 -9.85 11.38
N ASP A 36 1.62 -9.46 11.94
CA ASP A 36 0.39 -10.26 11.90
C ASP A 36 -0.19 -10.29 10.48
N ALA A 37 -0.03 -9.21 9.73
CA ALA A 37 -0.48 -9.12 8.35
C ALA A 37 0.33 -8.09 7.55
N ALA A 38 0.41 -8.28 6.23
CA ALA A 38 0.99 -7.32 5.30
C ALA A 38 0.05 -7.09 4.12
N ILE A 39 -0.17 -5.83 3.73
CA ILE A 39 -0.95 -5.47 2.55
C ILE A 39 0.01 -4.90 1.50
N ILE A 40 0.04 -5.49 0.31
CA ILE A 40 0.87 -5.06 -0.80
C ILE A 40 -0.01 -4.31 -1.81
N PHE A 41 0.15 -3.00 -1.90
CA PHE A 41 -0.51 -2.17 -2.91
C PHE A 41 0.33 -2.01 -4.19
N ALA A 42 1.65 -2.14 -4.09
CA ALA A 42 2.53 -2.05 -5.25
C ALA A 42 2.34 -3.26 -6.18
N PRO A 43 2.27 -3.09 -7.51
CA PRO A 43 2.07 -4.19 -8.45
C PRO A 43 3.39 -4.96 -8.72
N VAL A 44 4.06 -5.38 -7.66
CA VAL A 44 5.40 -6.02 -7.69
C VAL A 44 5.34 -7.38 -7.01
N GLY A 45 5.30 -8.45 -7.80
CA GLY A 45 5.19 -9.82 -7.28
C GLY A 45 6.36 -10.24 -6.39
N ALA A 46 7.55 -9.70 -6.61
CA ALA A 46 8.73 -9.98 -5.77
C ALA A 46 8.55 -9.56 -4.29
N LEU A 47 7.62 -8.66 -4.00
CA LEU A 47 7.31 -8.27 -2.61
C LEU A 47 6.57 -9.37 -1.84
N VAL A 48 5.93 -10.34 -2.50
CA VAL A 48 5.18 -11.40 -1.83
C VAL A 48 6.10 -12.28 -0.96
N PRO A 49 7.19 -12.88 -1.47
CA PRO A 49 8.10 -13.64 -0.62
C PRO A 49 8.83 -12.77 0.43
N VAL A 50 9.04 -11.49 0.16
CA VAL A 50 9.61 -10.56 1.15
C VAL A 50 8.64 -10.36 2.31
N ALA A 51 7.37 -10.09 2.01
CA ALA A 51 6.33 -9.92 3.02
C ALA A 51 6.09 -11.22 3.82
N LEU A 52 6.05 -12.38 3.15
CA LEU A 52 5.93 -13.68 3.84
C LEU A 52 7.05 -13.92 4.86
N ARG A 53 8.28 -13.52 4.53
CA ARG A 53 9.42 -13.65 5.45
C ARG A 53 9.29 -12.79 6.70
N ALA A 54 8.56 -11.68 6.59
CA ALA A 54 8.34 -10.75 7.68
C ALA A 54 7.13 -11.10 8.58
N LEU A 55 6.33 -12.11 8.19
CA LEU A 55 5.14 -12.48 8.96
C LEU A 55 5.49 -13.38 10.16
N ALA A 56 4.77 -13.16 11.24
CA ALA A 56 4.63 -14.14 12.33
C ALA A 56 3.92 -15.42 11.84
N PRO A 57 4.00 -16.53 12.58
CA PRO A 57 3.13 -17.70 12.35
C PRO A 57 1.65 -17.32 12.32
N GLY A 58 0.88 -17.88 11.38
CA GLY A 58 -0.55 -17.54 11.18
C GLY A 58 -0.81 -16.24 10.43
N GLY A 59 0.23 -15.47 10.12
CA GLY A 59 0.10 -14.18 9.45
C GLY A 59 -0.37 -14.28 7.99
N THR A 60 -0.89 -13.18 7.46
CA THR A 60 -1.46 -13.14 6.10
C THR A 60 -0.84 -12.02 5.27
N VAL A 61 -0.39 -12.35 4.05
CA VAL A 61 -0.09 -11.37 3.00
C VAL A 61 -1.34 -11.15 2.14
N VAL A 62 -1.77 -9.91 1.98
CA VAL A 62 -2.88 -9.52 1.12
C VAL A 62 -2.35 -8.72 -0.07
N CYS A 63 -2.54 -9.24 -1.28
CA CYS A 63 -2.18 -8.57 -2.52
C CYS A 63 -3.35 -7.69 -2.98
N GLY A 64 -3.23 -6.38 -2.76
CA GLY A 64 -4.21 -5.36 -3.16
C GLY A 64 -3.87 -4.66 -4.48
N GLY A 65 -2.64 -4.81 -4.99
CA GLY A 65 -2.23 -4.25 -6.27
C GLY A 65 -2.84 -5.02 -7.45
N ILE A 66 -3.33 -4.29 -8.46
CA ILE A 66 -3.78 -4.87 -9.73
C ILE A 66 -2.63 -4.85 -10.75
N HIS A 67 -2.67 -5.71 -11.76
CA HIS A 67 -1.60 -5.89 -12.76
C HIS A 67 -0.23 -6.20 -12.13
N MET A 68 -0.24 -6.97 -11.06
CA MET A 68 0.97 -7.42 -10.37
C MET A 68 1.86 -8.22 -11.32
N SER A 69 3.18 -7.99 -11.27
CA SER A 69 4.15 -8.83 -11.97
C SER A 69 4.15 -10.26 -11.40
N GLU A 70 4.78 -11.20 -12.10
CA GLU A 70 4.90 -12.57 -11.61
C GLU A 70 5.43 -12.62 -10.18
N ILE A 71 4.84 -13.49 -9.37
CA ILE A 71 5.37 -13.83 -8.05
C ILE A 71 6.48 -14.86 -8.29
N PRO A 72 7.72 -14.56 -7.92
CA PRO A 72 8.81 -15.51 -8.10
C PRO A 72 8.61 -16.76 -7.25
N ALA A 73 9.18 -17.88 -7.69
CA ALA A 73 9.22 -19.08 -6.88
C ALA A 73 9.90 -18.79 -5.54
N PHE A 74 9.34 -19.34 -4.47
CA PHE A 74 9.90 -19.22 -3.13
C PHE A 74 9.82 -20.56 -2.40
N PRO A 75 10.69 -20.84 -1.40
CA PRO A 75 10.67 -22.09 -0.66
C PRO A 75 9.41 -22.19 0.19
N TYR A 76 8.86 -23.40 0.27
CA TYR A 76 7.65 -23.72 1.06
C TYR A 76 7.76 -23.29 2.52
N GLU A 77 8.95 -23.29 3.06
CA GLU A 77 9.25 -22.82 4.42
C GLU A 77 8.73 -21.39 4.71
N LEU A 78 8.67 -20.49 3.72
CA LEU A 78 8.08 -19.17 3.89
C LEU A 78 6.55 -19.22 4.08
N LEU A 79 5.89 -20.27 3.61
CA LEU A 79 4.46 -20.46 3.77
C LEU A 79 4.14 -21.35 4.98
N TRP A 80 5.13 -22.07 5.51
CA TRP A 80 5.01 -22.88 6.69
C TRP A 80 4.47 -22.05 7.86
N HIS A 81 4.03 -22.69 8.94
CA HIS A 81 3.43 -22.06 10.11
C HIS A 81 2.08 -21.38 9.82
N GLU A 82 1.24 -22.00 8.99
CA GLU A 82 -0.14 -21.53 8.69
C GLU A 82 -0.20 -20.13 8.08
N ARG A 83 0.87 -19.63 7.46
CA ARG A 83 0.87 -18.38 6.75
C ARG A 83 0.01 -18.46 5.49
N ALA A 84 -0.62 -17.35 5.11
CA ALA A 84 -1.49 -17.28 3.95
C ALA A 84 -1.09 -16.16 3.00
N VAL A 85 -1.31 -16.38 1.70
CA VAL A 85 -1.31 -15.33 0.66
C VAL A 85 -2.70 -15.25 0.07
N ARG A 86 -3.26 -14.04 0.04
CA ARG A 86 -4.59 -13.77 -0.50
C ARG A 86 -4.55 -12.61 -1.48
N SER A 87 -5.48 -12.59 -2.41
CA SER A 87 -5.77 -11.43 -3.25
C SER A 87 -7.10 -10.80 -2.85
N VAL A 88 -7.32 -9.56 -3.25
CA VAL A 88 -8.61 -8.89 -3.17
C VAL A 88 -9.11 -8.58 -4.59
N ALA A 89 -10.41 -8.71 -4.81
CA ALA A 89 -11.07 -8.30 -6.02
C ALA A 89 -11.55 -6.84 -5.94
N ASN A 90 -12.22 -6.37 -6.97
CA ASN A 90 -12.79 -5.04 -6.97
C ASN A 90 -13.81 -4.86 -5.84
N LEU A 91 -13.90 -3.61 -5.34
CA LEU A 91 -14.87 -3.22 -4.34
C LEU A 91 -16.32 -3.38 -4.85
N THR A 92 -17.21 -3.68 -3.94
CA THR A 92 -18.64 -3.62 -4.14
C THR A 92 -19.20 -2.25 -3.72
N ARG A 93 -20.48 -1.96 -4.11
CA ARG A 93 -21.17 -0.77 -3.60
C ARG A 93 -21.17 -0.73 -2.07
N ARG A 94 -21.42 -1.87 -1.45
CA ARG A 94 -21.49 -2.01 0.00
C ARG A 94 -20.14 -1.64 0.66
N ASP A 95 -19.03 -2.09 0.11
CA ASP A 95 -17.70 -1.72 0.62
C ASP A 95 -17.49 -0.21 0.59
N GLY A 96 -17.94 0.48 -0.48
CA GLY A 96 -17.90 1.94 -0.58
C GLY A 96 -18.78 2.64 0.49
N GLU A 97 -20.00 2.18 0.68
CA GLU A 97 -20.91 2.71 1.68
C GLU A 97 -20.36 2.54 3.11
N GLU A 98 -19.82 1.35 3.41
CA GLU A 98 -19.19 1.06 4.71
C GLU A 98 -17.92 1.90 4.93
N LEU A 99 -17.06 2.07 3.90
CA LEU A 99 -15.88 2.92 3.98
C LEU A 99 -16.25 4.38 4.26
N LEU A 100 -17.22 4.95 3.54
CA LEU A 100 -17.64 6.34 3.73
C LEU A 100 -18.25 6.58 5.12
N ALA A 101 -18.92 5.59 5.70
CA ALA A 101 -19.42 5.66 7.06
C ALA A 101 -18.30 5.54 8.11
N LEU A 102 -17.26 4.75 7.82
CA LEU A 102 -16.17 4.48 8.76
C LEU A 102 -15.09 5.58 8.73
N ALA A 103 -14.76 6.12 7.56
CA ALA A 103 -13.62 7.02 7.37
C ALA A 103 -13.62 8.24 8.31
N PRO A 104 -14.74 8.98 8.54
CA PRO A 104 -14.78 10.09 9.49
C PRO A 104 -14.53 9.63 10.94
N ARG A 105 -15.06 8.45 11.32
CA ARG A 105 -14.91 7.89 12.67
C ARG A 105 -13.48 7.41 12.92
N ALA A 106 -12.82 6.91 11.89
CA ALA A 106 -11.42 6.50 11.93
C ALA A 106 -10.44 7.68 11.81
N GLY A 107 -10.95 8.91 11.63
CA GLY A 107 -10.11 10.10 11.47
C GLY A 107 -9.28 10.11 10.18
N VAL A 108 -9.76 9.46 9.12
CA VAL A 108 -9.08 9.44 7.82
C VAL A 108 -8.95 10.87 7.29
N LYS A 109 -7.73 11.28 6.99
CA LYS A 109 -7.42 12.57 6.35
C LYS A 109 -6.95 12.33 4.93
N THR A 110 -7.47 13.12 3.99
CA THR A 110 -7.05 13.08 2.59
C THR A 110 -6.13 14.26 2.30
N TYR A 111 -5.04 13.98 1.58
CA TYR A 111 -4.14 15.00 1.06
C TYR A 111 -4.40 15.12 -0.44
N VAL A 112 -4.86 16.28 -0.88
CA VAL A 112 -5.26 16.47 -2.27
C VAL A 112 -4.54 17.68 -2.89
N THR A 113 -4.17 17.53 -4.15
CA THR A 113 -3.71 18.61 -5.03
C THR A 113 -4.82 18.89 -6.03
N PRO A 114 -5.51 20.05 -5.94
CA PRO A 114 -6.59 20.40 -6.86
C PRO A 114 -6.04 20.83 -8.22
N TYR A 115 -6.70 20.39 -9.28
CA TYR A 115 -6.48 20.84 -10.66
C TYR A 115 -7.81 21.26 -11.28
N PRO A 116 -7.88 22.34 -12.07
CA PRO A 116 -9.03 22.62 -12.91
C PRO A 116 -9.30 21.45 -13.87
N LEU A 117 -10.56 21.19 -14.21
CA LEU A 117 -10.91 20.06 -15.07
C LEU A 117 -10.19 20.09 -16.42
N GLU A 118 -10.01 21.28 -17.01
CA GLU A 118 -9.29 21.50 -18.26
C GLU A 118 -7.80 21.15 -18.17
N HIS A 119 -7.23 21.04 -16.96
CA HIS A 119 -5.83 20.65 -16.71
C HIS A 119 -5.68 19.15 -16.40
N ALA A 120 -6.66 18.32 -16.75
CA ALA A 120 -6.63 16.88 -16.47
C ALA A 120 -5.37 16.17 -17.02
N ASN A 121 -4.90 16.56 -18.22
CA ASN A 121 -3.69 16.01 -18.81
C ASN A 121 -2.42 16.40 -18.04
N GLU A 122 -2.38 17.60 -17.48
CA GLU A 122 -1.29 18.04 -16.61
C GLU A 122 -1.28 17.24 -15.30
N ALA A 123 -2.44 17.09 -14.65
CA ALA A 123 -2.57 16.25 -13.46
C ALA A 123 -2.09 14.81 -13.69
N LEU A 124 -2.40 14.21 -14.85
CA LEU A 124 -1.91 12.88 -15.23
C LEU A 124 -0.39 12.87 -15.49
N ALA A 125 0.16 13.93 -16.08
CA ALA A 125 1.61 14.04 -16.30
C ALA A 125 2.34 14.19 -14.96
N ASP A 126 1.78 14.95 -14.02
CA ASP A 126 2.33 15.15 -12.68
C ASP A 126 2.27 13.86 -11.85
N LEU A 127 1.18 13.09 -11.95
CA LEU A 127 1.05 11.78 -11.33
C LEU A 127 2.15 10.82 -11.82
N ARG A 128 2.34 10.73 -13.15
CA ARG A 128 3.39 9.87 -13.74
C ARG A 128 4.80 10.27 -13.31
N ALA A 129 5.02 11.57 -13.12
CA ALA A 129 6.30 12.12 -12.70
C ALA A 129 6.51 12.13 -11.18
N GLY A 130 5.50 11.74 -10.38
CA GLY A 130 5.57 11.75 -8.91
C GLY A 130 5.71 13.16 -8.33
N ARG A 131 5.12 14.18 -8.96
CA ARG A 131 5.28 15.60 -8.56
C ARG A 131 4.40 16.05 -7.40
N PHE A 132 3.52 15.20 -6.91
CA PHE A 132 2.71 15.50 -5.72
C PHE A 132 2.59 14.28 -4.80
N THR A 133 2.24 14.53 -3.55
CA THR A 133 1.93 13.51 -2.55
C THR A 133 0.43 13.49 -2.30
N GLY A 134 -0.15 12.31 -2.10
CA GLY A 134 -1.60 12.15 -1.94
C GLY A 134 -2.30 11.91 -3.28
N ALA A 135 -3.39 12.62 -3.54
CA ALA A 135 -4.23 12.44 -4.73
C ALA A 135 -4.41 13.73 -5.52
N ALA A 136 -4.39 13.65 -6.85
CA ALA A 136 -4.87 14.73 -7.71
C ALA A 136 -6.41 14.71 -7.77
N VAL A 137 -7.03 15.85 -7.61
CA VAL A 137 -8.49 16.02 -7.70
C VAL A 137 -8.81 17.03 -8.78
N LEU A 138 -9.59 16.62 -9.77
CA LEU A 138 -10.11 17.53 -10.81
C LEU A 138 -11.35 18.24 -10.29
N ILE A 139 -11.34 19.57 -10.39
CA ILE A 139 -12.46 20.43 -9.98
C ILE A 139 -13.10 21.00 -11.25
N PRO A 140 -14.43 20.79 -11.46
CA PRO A 140 -15.17 21.35 -12.58
C PRO A 140 -15.21 22.86 -12.57
#